data_20fce4a4010f016ff10fd55b43a7dc35
#
_entry.id   20fce4a4010f016ff10fd55b43a7dc35
#
_cell.length_a   1.000
_cell.length_b   1.000
_cell.length_c   1.000
_cell.angle_alpha   90.00
_cell.angle_beta   90.00
_cell.angle_gamma   90.00
#
_symmetry.space_group_name_H-M   'P 1'
#
loop_
_entity.id
_entity.type
_entity.pdbx_description
1 polymer ?
#
loop_
_entity_poly.entity_id
_entity_poly.type
_entity_poly.pdbx_seq_one_letter_code
_entity_poly.pdbx_strand_id
1 'polypeptide(L)'
;YYKSKKQYFKSIKIYQKIIRIYGESDRDLFLYASNLDKIGKWEEAKALFLNLLKRNPEDTYTLNYVSYKLALKKQNLDLAFSLIKKALILDPENGFFLDTLGWVEFKRQNYKRAIFFLEKSVSILPKSSEVLDHLGDCYLRLNRKSEAIFEWKKALRYETNKNVIKNIKEKIKKYE
;
A
#
# COMPACT_ATOMS: atom_id res chain seq x y z
N TYR A 1 -1.98 -7.50 -18.62
CA TYR A 1 -1.47 -8.36 -17.53
C TYR A 1 -0.25 -9.19 -17.95
N TYR A 2 -0.33 -10.01 -19.03
CA TYR A 2 0.81 -10.84 -19.50
C TYR A 2 2.00 -10.02 -19.99
N LYS A 3 1.76 -8.90 -20.70
CA LYS A 3 2.83 -8.03 -21.21
C LYS A 3 3.62 -7.39 -20.06
N SER A 4 2.94 -6.95 -19.00
CA SER A 4 3.58 -6.38 -17.82
C SER A 4 4.36 -7.42 -17.01
N LYS A 5 3.83 -8.63 -16.80
CA LYS A 5 4.58 -9.71 -16.15
C LYS A 5 5.89 -10.04 -16.86
N LYS A 6 5.88 -10.11 -18.21
CA LYS A 6 7.09 -10.35 -18.99
C LYS A 6 8.17 -9.29 -18.76
N GLN A 7 7.77 -8.03 -18.58
CA GLN A 7 8.69 -6.93 -18.25
C GLN A 7 9.30 -7.11 -16.86
N TYR A 8 8.51 -7.50 -15.85
CA TYR A 8 9.03 -7.75 -14.50
C TYR A 8 10.01 -8.93 -14.46
N PHE A 9 9.76 -10.02 -15.20
CA PHE A 9 10.73 -11.12 -15.34
C PHE A 9 12.05 -10.68 -15.97
N LYS A 10 12.01 -9.81 -16.99
CA LYS A 10 13.24 -9.24 -17.58
C LYS A 10 13.99 -8.39 -16.56
N SER A 11 13.29 -7.53 -15.84
CA SER A 11 13.87 -6.68 -14.79
C SER A 11 14.51 -7.51 -13.69
N ILE A 12 13.87 -8.57 -13.24
CA ILE A 12 14.41 -9.50 -12.23
C ILE A 12 15.77 -10.05 -12.68
N LYS A 13 15.86 -10.55 -13.93
CA LYS A 13 17.13 -11.07 -14.47
C LYS A 13 18.23 -10.01 -14.53
N ILE A 14 17.85 -8.76 -14.83
CA ILE A 14 18.81 -7.64 -14.88
C ILE A 14 19.30 -7.33 -13.47
N TYR A 15 18.42 -7.21 -12.46
CA TYR A 15 18.84 -6.95 -11.08
C TYR A 15 19.69 -8.07 -10.51
N GLN A 16 19.39 -9.34 -10.81
CA GLN A 16 20.26 -10.46 -10.42
C GLN A 16 21.67 -10.33 -11.00
N LYS A 17 21.80 -9.88 -12.26
CA LYS A 17 23.12 -9.63 -12.88
C LYS A 17 23.83 -8.45 -12.22
N ILE A 18 23.12 -7.34 -11.98
CA ILE A 18 23.67 -6.14 -11.34
C ILE A 18 24.22 -6.50 -9.96
N ILE A 19 23.41 -7.16 -9.13
CA ILE A 19 23.77 -7.57 -7.78
C ILE A 19 25.00 -8.51 -7.81
N ARG A 20 25.05 -9.43 -8.77
CA ARG A 20 26.18 -10.36 -8.92
C ARG A 20 27.50 -9.67 -9.31
N ILE A 21 27.43 -8.63 -10.16
CA ILE A 21 28.62 -7.96 -10.73
C ILE A 21 29.11 -6.83 -9.83
N TYR A 22 28.19 -6.02 -9.31
CA TYR A 22 28.50 -4.77 -8.61
C TYR A 22 28.22 -4.84 -7.09
N GLY A 23 27.71 -5.97 -6.61
CA GLY A 23 27.30 -6.11 -5.21
C GLY A 23 25.86 -5.62 -4.95
N GLU A 24 25.43 -5.79 -3.71
CA GLU A 24 24.07 -5.48 -3.27
C GLU A 24 23.95 -4.02 -2.80
N SER A 25 23.40 -3.14 -3.63
CA SER A 25 22.91 -1.85 -3.15
C SER A 25 21.49 -2.00 -2.59
N ASP A 26 21.13 -1.22 -1.57
CA ASP A 26 19.77 -1.26 -0.97
C ASP A 26 18.70 -0.89 -1.99
N ARG A 27 19.00 0.06 -2.88
CA ARG A 27 18.11 0.45 -3.98
C ARG A 27 17.83 -0.71 -4.95
N ASP A 28 18.87 -1.43 -5.38
CA ASP A 28 18.73 -2.52 -6.33
C ASP A 28 17.99 -3.70 -5.70
N LEU A 29 18.28 -4.01 -4.43
CA LEU A 29 17.54 -5.01 -3.66
C LEU A 29 16.07 -4.65 -3.50
N PHE A 30 15.74 -3.38 -3.19
CA PHE A 30 14.36 -2.92 -3.12
C PHE A 30 13.62 -3.12 -4.43
N LEU A 31 14.24 -2.70 -5.55
CA LEU A 31 13.66 -2.83 -6.89
C LEU A 31 13.53 -4.30 -7.31
N TYR A 32 14.51 -5.12 -7.00
CA TYR A 32 14.45 -6.56 -7.21
C TYR A 32 13.29 -7.20 -6.44
N ALA A 33 13.20 -6.94 -5.14
CA ALA A 33 12.12 -7.43 -4.28
C ALA A 33 10.74 -6.95 -4.77
N SER A 34 10.63 -5.67 -5.16
CA SER A 34 9.38 -5.12 -5.72
C SER A 34 8.95 -5.85 -6.99
N ASN A 35 9.89 -6.20 -7.88
CA ASN A 35 9.58 -6.96 -9.09
C ASN A 35 9.15 -8.40 -8.76
N LEU A 36 9.76 -9.05 -7.76
CA LEU A 36 9.30 -10.36 -7.26
C LEU A 36 7.86 -10.31 -6.75
N ASP A 37 7.51 -9.30 -5.97
CA ASP A 37 6.13 -9.11 -5.53
C ASP A 37 5.15 -8.91 -6.70
N LYS A 38 5.52 -8.12 -7.71
CA LYS A 38 4.70 -7.90 -8.92
C LYS A 38 4.42 -9.18 -9.72
N ILE A 39 5.31 -10.16 -9.69
CA ILE A 39 5.08 -11.47 -10.32
C ILE A 39 4.42 -12.49 -9.39
N GLY A 40 4.10 -12.11 -8.14
CA GLY A 40 3.41 -12.94 -7.16
C GLY A 40 4.32 -13.72 -6.21
N LYS A 41 5.64 -13.49 -6.24
CA LYS A 41 6.63 -14.14 -5.36
C LYS A 41 6.80 -13.34 -4.06
N TRP A 42 5.70 -13.14 -3.34
CA TRP A 42 5.67 -12.28 -2.16
C TRP A 42 6.59 -12.76 -1.03
N GLU A 43 6.65 -14.06 -0.75
CA GLU A 43 7.46 -14.57 0.36
C GLU A 43 8.96 -14.34 0.12
N GLU A 44 9.43 -14.52 -1.15
CA GLU A 44 10.80 -14.18 -1.53
C GLU A 44 11.04 -12.66 -1.41
N ALA A 45 10.11 -11.84 -1.91
CA ALA A 45 10.18 -10.39 -1.81
C ALA A 45 10.21 -9.91 -0.35
N LYS A 46 9.33 -10.45 0.49
CA LYS A 46 9.25 -10.11 1.92
C LYS A 46 10.56 -10.39 2.65
N ALA A 47 11.19 -11.54 2.38
CA ALA A 47 12.48 -11.88 2.99
C ALA A 47 13.56 -10.84 2.64
N LEU A 48 13.61 -10.39 1.38
CA LEU A 48 14.54 -9.35 0.94
C LEU A 48 14.24 -7.99 1.59
N PHE A 49 12.98 -7.57 1.64
CA PHE A 49 12.60 -6.33 2.32
C PHE A 49 12.92 -6.35 3.81
N LEU A 50 12.68 -7.47 4.51
CA LEU A 50 13.04 -7.60 5.92
C LEU A 50 14.57 -7.60 6.12
N ASN A 51 15.34 -8.12 5.17
CA ASN A 51 16.80 -8.00 5.17
C ASN A 51 17.24 -6.54 4.98
N LEU A 52 16.62 -5.80 4.05
CA LEU A 52 16.86 -4.36 3.90
C LEU A 52 16.59 -3.59 5.19
N LEU A 53 15.49 -3.88 5.87
CA LEU A 53 15.15 -3.25 7.15
C LEU A 53 16.08 -3.64 8.31
N LYS A 54 16.80 -4.77 8.22
CA LYS A 54 17.87 -5.09 9.16
C LYS A 54 19.13 -4.24 8.90
N ARG A 55 19.43 -3.94 7.63
CA ARG A 55 20.57 -3.12 7.21
C ARG A 55 20.31 -1.63 7.43
N ASN A 56 19.12 -1.17 7.05
CA ASN A 56 18.66 0.20 7.24
C ASN A 56 17.28 0.22 7.93
N PRO A 57 17.23 0.22 9.26
CA PRO A 57 16.00 0.18 10.03
C PRO A 57 15.11 1.43 9.88
N GLU A 58 15.64 2.52 9.33
CA GLU A 58 14.96 3.80 9.17
C GLU A 58 14.54 4.10 7.73
N ASP A 59 14.69 3.12 6.83
CA ASP A 59 14.17 3.27 5.46
C ASP A 59 12.63 3.29 5.45
N THR A 60 12.11 4.52 5.51
CA THR A 60 10.67 4.78 5.60
C THR A 60 9.89 4.24 4.40
N TYR A 61 10.50 4.21 3.21
CA TYR A 61 9.88 3.63 2.01
C TYR A 61 9.69 2.13 2.13
N THR A 62 10.72 1.42 2.57
CA THR A 62 10.62 -0.03 2.79
C THR A 62 9.68 -0.35 3.95
N LEU A 63 9.74 0.42 5.07
CA LEU A 63 8.82 0.29 6.19
C LEU A 63 7.36 0.40 5.72
N ASN A 64 7.03 1.45 4.97
CA ASN A 64 5.69 1.66 4.44
C ASN A 64 5.27 0.56 3.46
N TYR A 65 6.14 0.23 2.50
CA TYR A 65 5.83 -0.77 1.47
C TYR A 65 5.50 -2.13 2.10
N VAL A 66 6.34 -2.61 3.01
CA VAL A 66 6.12 -3.91 3.68
C VAL A 66 4.84 -3.89 4.51
N SER A 67 4.63 -2.81 5.28
CA SER A 67 3.42 -2.64 6.09
C SER A 67 2.16 -2.71 5.23
N TYR A 68 2.10 -1.93 4.16
CA TYR A 68 0.96 -1.92 3.23
C TYR A 68 0.71 -3.30 2.61
N LYS A 69 1.76 -3.99 2.15
CA LYS A 69 1.64 -5.33 1.55
C LYS A 69 1.18 -6.39 2.53
N LEU A 70 1.65 -6.35 3.78
CA LEU A 70 1.16 -7.22 4.85
C LEU A 70 -0.33 -6.98 5.11
N ALA A 71 -0.76 -5.72 5.17
CA ALA A 71 -2.16 -5.36 5.35
C ALA A 71 -3.04 -5.84 4.20
N LEU A 72 -2.61 -5.63 2.94
CA LEU A 72 -3.33 -6.14 1.76
C LEU A 72 -3.54 -7.65 1.80
N LYS A 73 -2.52 -8.39 2.23
CA LYS A 73 -2.55 -9.86 2.31
C LYS A 73 -3.16 -10.39 3.60
N LYS A 74 -3.52 -9.53 4.54
CA LYS A 74 -3.96 -9.87 5.91
C LYS A 74 -2.97 -10.79 6.63
N GLN A 75 -1.68 -10.56 6.42
CA GLN A 75 -0.59 -11.31 7.04
C GLN A 75 0.05 -10.46 8.13
N ASN A 76 0.30 -11.04 9.30
CA ASN A 76 1.03 -10.43 10.42
C ASN A 76 0.73 -8.93 10.61
N LEU A 77 -0.54 -8.60 10.91
CA LEU A 77 -1.02 -7.22 11.03
C LEU A 77 -0.34 -6.45 12.17
N ASP A 78 0.20 -7.14 13.18
CA ASP A 78 0.95 -6.50 14.26
C ASP A 78 2.33 -6.05 13.79
N LEU A 79 3.01 -6.83 12.95
CA LEU A 79 4.23 -6.40 12.29
C LEU A 79 3.94 -5.22 11.35
N ALA A 80 2.87 -5.29 10.54
CA ALA A 80 2.47 -4.19 9.67
C ALA A 80 2.28 -2.89 10.48
N PHE A 81 1.58 -2.99 11.61
CA PHE A 81 1.34 -1.86 12.50
C PHE A 81 2.64 -1.30 13.09
N SER A 82 3.55 -2.14 13.56
CA SER A 82 4.83 -1.70 14.13
C SER A 82 5.71 -1.00 13.10
N LEU A 83 5.77 -1.53 11.87
CA LEU A 83 6.56 -0.95 10.78
C LEU A 83 6.04 0.43 10.38
N ILE A 84 4.72 0.58 10.16
CA ILE A 84 4.17 1.87 9.75
C ILE A 84 4.21 2.91 10.87
N LYS A 85 4.07 2.50 12.13
CA LYS A 85 4.30 3.41 13.26
C LYS A 85 5.73 3.94 13.26
N LYS A 86 6.72 3.08 13.00
CA LYS A 86 8.12 3.52 12.91
C LYS A 86 8.32 4.53 11.78
N ALA A 87 7.74 4.29 10.60
CA ALA A 87 7.80 5.25 9.50
C ALA A 87 7.18 6.61 9.88
N LEU A 88 6.04 6.62 10.60
CA LEU A 88 5.38 7.84 11.05
C LEU A 88 6.10 8.57 12.20
N ILE A 89 6.94 7.90 12.98
CA ILE A 89 7.83 8.58 13.93
C ILE A 89 8.88 9.40 13.19
N LEU A 90 9.38 8.91 12.06
CA LEU A 90 10.39 9.56 11.24
C LEU A 90 9.81 10.66 10.33
N ASP A 91 8.58 10.49 9.86
CA ASP A 91 7.87 11.45 8.99
C ASP A 91 6.37 11.49 9.36
N PRO A 92 5.99 12.26 10.40
CA PRO A 92 4.64 12.24 10.98
C PRO A 92 3.53 12.79 10.05
N GLU A 93 3.89 13.68 9.13
CA GLU A 93 2.96 14.36 8.22
C GLU A 93 2.88 13.72 6.84
N ASN A 94 3.44 12.53 6.67
CA ASN A 94 3.39 11.82 5.40
C ASN A 94 2.01 11.21 5.16
N GLY A 95 1.27 11.78 4.22
CA GLY A 95 -0.07 11.34 3.88
C GLY A 95 -0.15 9.87 3.43
N PHE A 96 0.86 9.36 2.73
CA PHE A 96 0.91 7.95 2.33
C PHE A 96 1.12 7.00 3.53
N PHE A 97 1.90 7.43 4.53
CA PHE A 97 2.10 6.62 5.73
C PHE A 97 0.84 6.63 6.61
N LEU A 98 0.15 7.77 6.69
CA LEU A 98 -1.15 7.88 7.36
C LEU A 98 -2.21 6.99 6.69
N ASP A 99 -2.25 6.95 5.35
CA ASP A 99 -3.12 6.03 4.60
C ASP A 99 -2.81 4.57 4.95
N THR A 100 -1.54 4.20 4.88
CA THR A 100 -1.11 2.83 5.22
C THR A 100 -1.48 2.46 6.66
N LEU A 101 -1.28 3.37 7.63
CA LEU A 101 -1.71 3.12 9.02
C LEU A 101 -3.22 2.97 9.12
N GLY A 102 -3.99 3.84 8.46
CA GLY A 102 -5.43 3.72 8.37
C GLY A 102 -5.88 2.39 7.78
N TRP A 103 -5.23 1.94 6.71
CA TRP A 103 -5.51 0.67 6.08
C TRP A 103 -5.13 -0.55 6.95
N VAL A 104 -4.01 -0.50 7.67
CA VAL A 104 -3.63 -1.50 8.67
C VAL A 104 -4.69 -1.59 9.77
N GLU A 105 -5.13 -0.47 10.34
CA GLU A 105 -6.18 -0.43 11.36
C GLU A 105 -7.53 -0.95 10.82
N PHE A 106 -7.86 -0.66 9.56
CA PHE A 106 -9.01 -1.25 8.89
C PHE A 106 -8.94 -2.79 8.84
N LYS A 107 -7.79 -3.34 8.46
CA LYS A 107 -7.60 -4.80 8.41
C LYS A 107 -7.62 -5.44 9.81
N ARG A 108 -7.22 -4.70 10.85
CA ARG A 108 -7.34 -5.06 12.27
C ARG A 108 -8.77 -4.88 12.81
N GLN A 109 -9.71 -4.43 11.98
CA GLN A 109 -11.11 -4.13 12.32
C GLN A 109 -11.30 -2.94 13.27
N ASN A 110 -10.29 -2.11 13.47
CA ASN A 110 -10.34 -0.90 14.26
C ASN A 110 -10.88 0.29 13.43
N TYR A 111 -12.10 0.18 12.92
CA TYR A 111 -12.64 1.08 11.89
C TYR A 111 -12.68 2.56 12.30
N LYS A 112 -12.96 2.87 13.56
CA LYS A 112 -12.94 4.26 14.06
C LYS A 112 -11.54 4.88 13.98
N ARG A 113 -10.52 4.12 14.35
CA ARG A 113 -9.11 4.55 14.23
C ARG A 113 -8.68 4.64 12.77
N ALA A 114 -9.13 3.70 11.94
CA ALA A 114 -8.85 3.73 10.50
C ALA A 114 -9.37 5.03 9.88
N ILE A 115 -10.62 5.43 10.15
CA ILE A 115 -11.19 6.68 9.65
C ILE A 115 -10.35 7.88 10.11
N PHE A 116 -9.99 7.96 11.38
CA PHE A 116 -9.17 9.07 11.90
C PHE A 116 -7.87 9.28 11.11
N PHE A 117 -7.14 8.20 10.81
CA PHE A 117 -5.90 8.31 10.04
C PHE A 117 -6.14 8.57 8.55
N LEU A 118 -7.19 7.98 7.98
CA LEU A 118 -7.54 8.20 6.57
C LEU A 118 -8.06 9.62 6.32
N GLU A 119 -8.85 10.21 7.22
CA GLU A 119 -9.27 11.60 7.13
C GLU A 119 -8.06 12.55 7.17
N LYS A 120 -7.08 12.29 8.04
CA LYS A 120 -5.80 13.02 8.04
C LYS A 120 -5.05 12.84 6.72
N SER A 121 -4.99 11.61 6.20
CA SER A 121 -4.37 11.36 4.90
C SER A 121 -5.06 12.11 3.77
N VAL A 122 -6.40 12.13 3.74
CA VAL A 122 -7.18 12.88 2.75
C VAL A 122 -6.92 14.38 2.84
N SER A 123 -6.73 14.94 4.05
CA SER A 123 -6.41 16.37 4.20
C SER A 123 -5.07 16.75 3.56
N ILE A 124 -4.12 15.83 3.52
CA ILE A 124 -2.79 16.02 2.91
C ILE A 124 -2.82 15.62 1.42
N LEU A 125 -3.54 14.55 1.07
CA LEU A 125 -3.63 13.95 -0.27
C LEU A 125 -5.06 13.99 -0.83
N PRO A 126 -5.70 15.16 -0.98
CA PRO A 126 -7.13 15.27 -1.30
C PRO A 126 -7.52 14.75 -2.69
N LYS A 127 -6.54 14.49 -3.55
CA LYS A 127 -6.71 13.96 -4.93
C LYS A 127 -6.23 12.52 -5.09
N SER A 128 -5.86 11.84 -4.01
CA SER A 128 -5.47 10.43 -4.08
C SER A 128 -6.71 9.54 -4.15
N SER A 129 -6.93 8.92 -5.31
CA SER A 129 -8.04 7.99 -5.50
C SER A 129 -7.99 6.80 -4.55
N GLU A 130 -6.80 6.29 -4.25
CA GLU A 130 -6.58 5.16 -3.34
C GLU A 130 -7.01 5.52 -1.91
N VAL A 131 -6.56 6.67 -1.39
CA VAL A 131 -6.92 7.13 -0.03
C VAL A 131 -8.42 7.35 0.11
N LEU A 132 -9.04 7.97 -0.90
CA LEU A 132 -10.49 8.21 -0.94
C LEU A 132 -11.29 6.88 -1.00
N ASP A 133 -10.78 5.89 -1.75
CA ASP A 133 -11.40 4.55 -1.80
C ASP A 133 -11.30 3.83 -0.45
N HIS A 134 -10.13 3.88 0.19
CA HIS A 134 -9.93 3.32 1.53
C HIS A 134 -10.85 3.96 2.58
N LEU A 135 -10.98 5.30 2.54
CA LEU A 135 -11.88 6.02 3.45
C LEU A 135 -13.35 5.62 3.23
N GLY A 136 -13.78 5.52 1.97
CA GLY A 136 -15.11 5.04 1.62
C GLY A 136 -15.38 3.62 2.14
N ASP A 137 -14.41 2.70 2.01
CA ASP A 137 -14.51 1.35 2.54
C ASP A 137 -14.65 1.35 4.08
N CYS A 138 -13.95 2.27 4.77
CA CYS A 138 -14.05 2.40 6.21
C CYS A 138 -15.42 2.94 6.67
N TYR A 139 -15.94 3.97 6.01
CA TYR A 139 -17.28 4.47 6.29
C TYR A 139 -18.35 3.41 6.12
N LEU A 140 -18.26 2.61 5.05
CA LEU A 140 -19.20 1.51 4.84
C LEU A 140 -19.17 0.50 6.00
N ARG A 141 -18.02 0.18 6.56
CA ARG A 141 -17.90 -0.75 7.71
C ARG A 141 -18.61 -0.23 8.97
N LEU A 142 -18.76 1.06 9.11
CA LEU A 142 -19.52 1.69 10.18
C LEU A 142 -20.98 2.04 9.79
N ASN A 143 -21.47 1.46 8.70
CA ASN A 143 -22.82 1.69 8.14
C ASN A 143 -23.11 3.15 7.74
N ARG A 144 -22.04 3.94 7.51
CA ARG A 144 -22.10 5.35 7.03
C ARG A 144 -22.13 5.35 5.49
N LYS A 145 -23.22 4.82 4.91
CA LYS A 145 -23.33 4.55 3.46
C LYS A 145 -23.22 5.80 2.59
N SER A 146 -23.89 6.88 2.99
CA SER A 146 -23.86 8.14 2.21
C SER A 146 -22.45 8.71 2.09
N GLU A 147 -21.67 8.64 3.16
CA GLU A 147 -20.31 9.13 3.22
C GLU A 147 -19.37 8.20 2.41
N ALA A 148 -19.57 6.88 2.48
CA ALA A 148 -18.84 5.93 1.65
C ALA A 148 -19.03 6.23 0.17
N ILE A 149 -20.26 6.40 -0.29
CA ILE A 149 -20.60 6.73 -1.68
C ILE A 149 -19.99 8.08 -2.09
N PHE A 150 -20.03 9.07 -1.20
CA PHE A 150 -19.44 10.40 -1.45
C PHE A 150 -17.92 10.29 -1.71
N GLU A 151 -17.17 9.58 -0.86
CA GLU A 151 -15.73 9.43 -1.03
C GLU A 151 -15.39 8.59 -2.27
N TRP A 152 -16.12 7.52 -2.55
CA TRP A 152 -15.93 6.75 -3.78
C TRP A 152 -16.22 7.56 -5.05
N LYS A 153 -17.24 8.42 -5.04
CA LYS A 153 -17.50 9.35 -6.16
C LYS A 153 -16.36 10.36 -6.33
N LYS A 154 -15.77 10.84 -5.23
CA LYS A 154 -14.55 11.67 -5.30
C LYS A 154 -13.38 10.89 -5.87
N ALA A 155 -13.14 9.64 -5.43
CA ALA A 155 -12.07 8.79 -5.94
C ALA A 155 -12.14 8.62 -7.46
N LEU A 156 -13.33 8.41 -8.02
CA LEU A 156 -13.53 8.27 -9.46
C LEU A 156 -13.09 9.50 -10.28
N ARG A 157 -13.05 10.70 -9.68
CA ARG A 157 -12.62 11.92 -10.38
C ARG A 157 -11.11 11.93 -10.67
N TYR A 158 -10.33 11.19 -9.89
CA TYR A 158 -8.87 11.19 -9.94
C TYR A 158 -8.28 9.86 -10.42
N GLU A 159 -9.11 8.79 -10.50
CA GLU A 159 -8.66 7.46 -10.88
C GLU A 159 -8.55 7.34 -12.41
N THR A 160 -7.45 6.76 -12.87
CA THR A 160 -7.19 6.51 -14.31
C THR A 160 -7.15 5.03 -14.68
N ASN A 161 -6.94 4.16 -13.69
CA ASN A 161 -6.89 2.72 -13.91
C ASN A 161 -8.30 2.15 -14.12
N LYS A 162 -8.56 1.66 -15.34
CA LYS A 162 -9.87 1.13 -15.73
C LYS A 162 -10.42 0.04 -14.81
N ASN A 163 -9.55 -0.82 -14.26
CA ASN A 163 -9.98 -1.88 -13.35
C ASN A 163 -10.40 -1.32 -11.98
N VAL A 164 -9.66 -0.34 -11.46
CA VAL A 164 -10.00 0.34 -10.20
C VAL A 164 -11.30 1.12 -10.37
N ILE A 165 -11.45 1.88 -11.47
CA ILE A 165 -12.69 2.58 -11.82
C ILE A 165 -13.88 1.62 -11.84
N LYS A 166 -13.74 0.45 -12.47
CA LYS A 166 -14.79 -0.56 -12.52
C LYS A 166 -15.17 -1.01 -11.10
N ASN A 167 -14.20 -1.35 -10.28
CA ASN A 167 -14.44 -1.81 -8.90
C ASN A 167 -15.15 -0.74 -8.05
N ILE A 168 -14.72 0.52 -8.13
CA ILE A 168 -15.35 1.61 -7.37
C ILE A 168 -16.81 1.82 -7.86
N LYS A 169 -17.06 1.78 -9.17
CA LYS A 169 -18.43 1.87 -9.73
C LYS A 169 -19.32 0.73 -9.25
N GLU A 170 -18.78 -0.49 -9.16
CA GLU A 170 -19.52 -1.64 -8.63
C GLU A 170 -19.86 -1.47 -7.14
N LYS A 171 -18.94 -0.93 -6.34
CA LYS A 171 -19.19 -0.57 -4.92
C LYS A 171 -20.34 0.44 -4.84
N ILE A 172 -20.27 1.55 -5.58
CA ILE A 172 -21.32 2.59 -5.58
C ILE A 172 -22.67 1.99 -5.93
N LYS A 173 -22.77 1.31 -7.09
CA LYS A 173 -24.04 0.70 -7.57
C LYS A 173 -24.66 -0.27 -6.56
N LYS A 174 -23.84 -0.94 -5.77
CA LYS A 174 -24.32 -1.90 -4.77
C LYS A 174 -24.97 -1.25 -3.55
N TYR A 175 -24.59 -0.02 -3.22
CA TYR A 175 -24.99 0.63 -1.98
C TYR A 175 -25.81 1.93 -2.17
N GLU A 176 -25.95 2.44 -3.43
CA GLU A 176 -27.00 3.39 -3.81
C GLU A 176 -28.37 2.74 -3.79
#